data_7b5ea11664b1141143bdc765c0f4bb73
#
_entry.id   7b5ea11664b1141143bdc765c0f4bb73
#
_cell.length_a   1.000
_cell.length_b   1.000
_cell.length_c   1.000
_cell.angle_alpha   90.00
_cell.angle_beta   90.00
_cell.angle_gamma   90.00
#
_symmetry.space_group_name_H-M   'P 1'
#
loop_
_entity.id
_entity.type
_entity.pdbx_description
1 polymer ?
#
loop_
_entity_poly.entity_id
_entity_poly.type
_entity_poly.pdbx_seq_one_letter_code
_entity_poly.pdbx_strand_id
1 'polypeptide(L)'
;YAAGQEVLALYDTPGFEDSSALLLALEAFGETLSDVAPSEILHEFATQVDEHCEFDQECKILLQALNSDVLLYIIDVREPLLGKYRDEASVLSKCAKPIIPVFNFIANNEEALARWRGQMAEFNLFAALEFDTVAFDFESEKRLYQKLQSLLEPHYEALQSLIDYRQEIWESLSRAAAQRIFELLKEVACYRRVMDAESGNSVQEMQHF
;
A
#
# COMPACT_ATOMS: atom_id res chain seq x y z
N TYR A 1 6.89 -6.84 12.16
CA TYR A 1 7.54 -7.19 13.43
C TYR A 1 8.49 -6.08 13.86
N ALA A 2 8.46 -5.69 15.12
CA ALA A 2 9.48 -4.86 15.74
C ALA A 2 10.11 -5.64 16.91
N ALA A 3 11.43 -5.71 16.95
CA ALA A 3 12.19 -6.45 17.98
C ALA A 3 11.70 -7.91 18.21
N GLY A 4 11.24 -8.57 17.16
CA GLY A 4 10.73 -9.96 17.22
C GLY A 4 9.28 -10.11 17.67
N GLN A 5 8.57 -9.00 17.93
CA GLN A 5 7.13 -9.02 18.22
C GLN A 5 6.33 -8.59 16.99
N GLU A 6 5.20 -9.23 16.76
CA GLU A 6 4.25 -8.78 15.74
C GLU A 6 3.57 -7.51 16.21
N VAL A 7 3.69 -6.45 15.41
CA VAL A 7 3.09 -5.14 15.67
C VAL A 7 2.00 -4.83 14.66
N LEU A 8 2.19 -5.31 13.42
CA LEU A 8 1.30 -5.05 12.30
C LEU A 8 1.22 -6.30 11.42
N ALA A 9 0.01 -6.71 11.08
CA ALA A 9 -0.27 -7.71 10.05
C ALA A 9 -0.94 -7.03 8.85
N LEU A 10 -0.41 -7.24 7.65
CA LEU A 10 -0.99 -6.75 6.40
C LEU A 10 -1.56 -7.95 5.64
N TYR A 11 -2.81 -7.82 5.22
CA TYR A 11 -3.49 -8.81 4.40
C TYR A 11 -3.74 -8.22 3.02
N ASP A 12 -3.17 -8.87 2.01
CA ASP A 12 -3.44 -8.53 0.60
C ASP A 12 -4.71 -9.27 0.18
N THR A 13 -5.67 -8.52 -0.33
CA THR A 13 -6.94 -9.05 -0.83
C THR A 13 -7.09 -8.70 -2.31
N PRO A 14 -7.69 -9.57 -3.13
CA PRO A 14 -8.09 -9.18 -4.48
C PRO A 14 -9.08 -8.01 -4.41
N GLY A 15 -9.24 -7.27 -5.51
CA GLY A 15 -10.31 -6.28 -5.64
C GLY A 15 -11.67 -6.96 -5.78
N PHE A 16 -12.76 -6.20 -5.60
CA PHE A 16 -14.10 -6.68 -5.94
C PHE A 16 -14.21 -6.91 -7.46
N GLU A 17 -14.79 -8.03 -7.87
CA GLU A 17 -15.03 -8.32 -9.29
C GLU A 17 -16.21 -7.50 -9.82
N ASP A 18 -17.34 -7.51 -9.10
CA ASP A 18 -18.52 -6.70 -9.42
C ASP A 18 -19.06 -5.98 -8.18
N SER A 19 -18.46 -4.83 -7.87
CA SER A 19 -18.88 -4.00 -6.74
C SER A 19 -20.31 -3.48 -6.87
N SER A 20 -20.80 -3.28 -8.10
CA SER A 20 -22.15 -2.77 -8.33
C SER A 20 -23.20 -3.84 -8.06
N ALA A 21 -23.00 -5.08 -8.54
CA ALA A 21 -23.88 -6.20 -8.24
C ALA A 21 -23.86 -6.54 -6.74
N LEU A 22 -22.67 -6.54 -6.13
CA LEU A 22 -22.53 -6.74 -4.69
C LEU A 22 -23.29 -5.69 -3.87
N LEU A 23 -23.19 -4.41 -4.22
CA LEU A 23 -23.88 -3.34 -3.52
C LEU A 23 -25.41 -3.53 -3.56
N LEU A 24 -25.96 -3.85 -4.75
CA LEU A 24 -27.38 -4.13 -4.92
C LEU A 24 -27.83 -5.35 -4.11
N ALA A 25 -27.03 -6.42 -4.10
CA ALA A 25 -27.33 -7.63 -3.32
C ALA A 25 -27.34 -7.33 -1.82
N LEU A 26 -26.38 -6.54 -1.34
CA LEU A 26 -26.30 -6.11 0.07
C LEU A 26 -27.48 -5.21 0.47
N GLU A 27 -27.93 -4.33 -0.40
CA GLU A 27 -29.09 -3.47 -0.17
C GLU A 27 -30.37 -4.32 -0.09
N ALA A 28 -30.59 -5.23 -1.05
CA ALA A 28 -31.72 -6.13 -1.04
C ALA A 28 -31.74 -7.07 0.20
N PHE A 29 -30.56 -7.57 0.59
CA PHE A 29 -30.43 -8.38 1.80
C PHE A 29 -30.73 -7.55 3.06
N GLY A 30 -30.23 -6.32 3.13
CA GLY A 30 -30.48 -5.41 4.25
C GLY A 30 -31.97 -5.05 4.42
N GLU A 31 -32.73 -4.96 3.34
CA GLU A 31 -34.21 -4.75 3.41
C GLU A 31 -34.94 -5.89 4.11
N THR A 32 -34.37 -7.09 4.14
CA THR A 32 -34.95 -8.23 4.85
C THR A 32 -34.72 -8.20 6.35
N LEU A 33 -33.79 -7.38 6.81
CA LEU A 33 -33.40 -7.23 8.20
C LEU A 33 -33.92 -5.89 8.75
N SER A 34 -34.51 -5.92 9.93
CA SER A 34 -35.04 -4.73 10.57
C SER A 34 -34.13 -4.28 11.68
N ASP A 35 -33.71 -3.01 11.64
CA ASP A 35 -32.99 -2.34 12.74
C ASP A 35 -31.60 -2.94 13.05
N VAL A 36 -30.88 -3.37 11.99
CA VAL A 36 -29.54 -3.98 12.07
C VAL A 36 -28.50 -3.00 11.55
N ALA A 37 -27.34 -2.94 12.21
CA ALA A 37 -26.23 -2.07 11.77
C ALA A 37 -25.65 -2.52 10.43
N PRO A 38 -25.18 -1.58 9.55
CA PRO A 38 -24.63 -1.94 8.25
C PRO A 38 -23.50 -2.98 8.31
N SER A 39 -22.62 -2.92 9.30
CA SER A 39 -21.54 -3.88 9.49
C SER A 39 -22.03 -5.28 9.87
N GLU A 40 -23.13 -5.38 10.60
CA GLU A 40 -23.76 -6.65 10.93
C GLU A 40 -24.45 -7.25 9.71
N ILE A 41 -25.10 -6.41 8.88
CA ILE A 41 -25.69 -6.85 7.59
C ILE A 41 -24.60 -7.45 6.70
N LEU A 42 -23.43 -6.79 6.59
CA LEU A 42 -22.29 -7.31 5.85
C LEU A 42 -21.80 -8.65 6.40
N HIS A 43 -21.69 -8.76 7.72
CA HIS A 43 -21.23 -9.98 8.36
C HIS A 43 -22.22 -11.15 8.13
N GLU A 44 -23.52 -10.90 8.31
CA GLU A 44 -24.54 -11.92 8.06
C GLU A 44 -24.59 -12.32 6.59
N PHE A 45 -24.56 -11.36 5.67
CA PHE A 45 -24.50 -11.64 4.24
C PHE A 45 -23.28 -12.53 3.91
N ALA A 46 -22.08 -12.13 4.36
CA ALA A 46 -20.86 -12.84 4.03
C ALA A 46 -20.75 -14.23 4.67
N THR A 47 -21.48 -14.50 5.75
CA THR A 47 -21.48 -15.81 6.43
C THR A 47 -22.59 -16.74 5.95
N GLN A 48 -23.66 -16.22 5.33
CA GLN A 48 -24.78 -17.00 4.85
C GLN A 48 -24.66 -17.44 3.38
N VAL A 49 -23.71 -16.83 2.66
CA VAL A 49 -23.46 -17.15 1.26
C VAL A 49 -22.76 -18.50 1.15
N ASP A 50 -23.32 -19.40 0.35
CA ASP A 50 -22.74 -20.71 0.05
C ASP A 50 -21.39 -20.55 -0.70
N GLU A 51 -20.42 -21.44 -0.42
CA GLU A 51 -19.05 -21.42 -1.00
C GLU A 51 -18.96 -21.45 -2.55
N HIS A 52 -20.08 -21.50 -3.25
CA HIS A 52 -20.15 -21.56 -4.71
C HIS A 52 -21.09 -20.51 -5.29
N CYS A 53 -21.40 -19.48 -4.51
CA CYS A 53 -22.23 -18.40 -4.97
C CYS A 53 -21.42 -17.37 -5.76
N GLU A 54 -22.13 -16.55 -6.51
CA GLU A 54 -21.58 -15.47 -7.33
C GLU A 54 -20.66 -14.51 -6.55
N PHE A 55 -20.84 -14.39 -5.22
CA PHE A 55 -20.09 -13.46 -4.34
C PHE A 55 -19.12 -14.15 -3.36
N ASP A 56 -18.68 -15.38 -3.63
CA ASP A 56 -17.79 -16.12 -2.72
C ASP A 56 -16.48 -15.35 -2.44
N GLN A 57 -15.87 -14.75 -3.47
CA GLN A 57 -14.66 -13.97 -3.33
C GLN A 57 -14.91 -12.67 -2.56
N GLU A 58 -15.96 -11.96 -2.90
CA GLU A 58 -16.37 -10.72 -2.23
C GLU A 58 -16.68 -10.95 -0.75
N CYS A 59 -17.35 -12.05 -0.42
CA CYS A 59 -17.62 -12.40 0.98
C CYS A 59 -16.35 -12.64 1.79
N LYS A 60 -15.33 -13.26 1.21
CA LYS A 60 -14.01 -13.42 1.86
C LYS A 60 -13.34 -12.07 2.10
N ILE A 61 -13.42 -11.15 1.14
CA ILE A 61 -12.91 -9.78 1.27
C ILE A 61 -13.65 -9.05 2.39
N LEU A 62 -14.99 -9.12 2.42
CA LEU A 62 -15.81 -8.47 3.44
C LEU A 62 -15.49 -9.00 4.84
N LEU A 63 -15.38 -10.32 5.01
CA LEU A 63 -15.01 -10.91 6.30
C LEU A 63 -13.62 -10.47 6.75
N GLN A 64 -12.64 -10.41 5.82
CA GLN A 64 -11.31 -9.89 6.14
C GLN A 64 -11.36 -8.41 6.52
N ALA A 65 -12.14 -7.59 5.80
CA ALA A 65 -12.31 -6.18 6.10
C ALA A 65 -12.94 -5.94 7.48
N LEU A 66 -13.97 -6.70 7.82
CA LEU A 66 -14.65 -6.63 9.13
C LEU A 66 -13.75 -7.06 10.29
N ASN A 67 -12.82 -7.99 10.06
CA ASN A 67 -11.85 -8.46 11.04
C ASN A 67 -10.57 -7.60 11.15
N SER A 68 -10.42 -6.62 10.28
CA SER A 68 -9.27 -5.69 10.29
C SER A 68 -9.54 -4.46 11.14
N ASP A 69 -8.49 -3.84 11.70
CA ASP A 69 -8.60 -2.60 12.48
C ASP A 69 -8.70 -1.36 11.58
N VAL A 70 -8.12 -1.44 10.37
CA VAL A 70 -8.09 -0.36 9.37
C VAL A 70 -8.03 -0.94 7.97
N LEU A 71 -8.62 -0.25 7.01
CA LEU A 71 -8.62 -0.62 5.61
C LEU A 71 -7.71 0.33 4.81
N LEU A 72 -6.77 -0.24 4.05
CA LEU A 72 -5.97 0.51 3.09
C LEU A 72 -6.60 0.35 1.70
N TYR A 73 -7.19 1.41 1.19
CA TYR A 73 -7.82 1.41 -0.13
C TYR A 73 -6.82 1.90 -1.18
N ILE A 74 -6.18 0.95 -1.86
CA ILE A 74 -5.11 1.24 -2.83
C ILE A 74 -5.71 1.70 -4.15
N ILE A 75 -5.30 2.88 -4.60
CA ILE A 75 -5.82 3.54 -5.81
C ILE A 75 -4.67 3.78 -6.79
N ASP A 76 -4.75 3.19 -7.98
CA ASP A 76 -3.91 3.57 -9.10
C ASP A 76 -4.47 4.85 -9.73
N VAL A 77 -3.78 5.98 -9.55
CA VAL A 77 -4.28 7.28 -10.05
C VAL A 77 -4.33 7.36 -11.58
N ARG A 78 -3.68 6.45 -12.30
CA ARG A 78 -3.72 6.37 -13.78
C ARG A 78 -5.04 5.84 -14.30
N GLU A 79 -5.76 5.08 -13.46
CA GLU A 79 -7.06 4.55 -13.82
C GLU A 79 -8.10 5.66 -13.93
N PRO A 80 -9.01 5.58 -14.90
CA PRO A 80 -10.10 6.55 -15.00
C PRO A 80 -11.09 6.39 -13.83
N LEU A 81 -11.68 7.50 -13.39
CA LEU A 81 -12.75 7.48 -12.38
C LEU A 81 -14.00 6.82 -12.95
N LEU A 82 -14.23 5.55 -12.58
CA LEU A 82 -15.39 4.76 -12.99
C LEU A 82 -16.40 4.64 -11.85
N GLY A 83 -17.66 4.36 -12.19
CA GLY A 83 -18.75 4.16 -11.21
C GLY A 83 -18.44 3.07 -10.20
N LYS A 84 -17.73 2.00 -10.61
CA LYS A 84 -17.33 0.90 -9.72
C LYS A 84 -16.60 1.35 -8.46
N TYR A 85 -15.74 2.37 -8.53
CA TYR A 85 -15.01 2.88 -7.37
C TYR A 85 -15.92 3.57 -6.34
N ARG A 86 -17.04 4.13 -6.81
CA ARG A 86 -18.09 4.64 -5.93
C ARG A 86 -18.75 3.51 -5.16
N ASP A 87 -19.08 2.45 -5.87
CA ASP A 87 -19.78 1.29 -5.30
C ASP A 87 -18.84 0.56 -4.32
N GLU A 88 -17.55 0.39 -4.66
CA GLU A 88 -16.53 -0.14 -3.76
C GLU A 88 -16.41 0.69 -2.46
N ALA A 89 -16.25 2.01 -2.59
CA ALA A 89 -16.19 2.89 -1.43
C ALA A 89 -17.47 2.84 -0.57
N SER A 90 -18.64 2.71 -1.21
CA SER A 90 -19.93 2.54 -0.52
C SER A 90 -19.99 1.23 0.26
N VAL A 91 -19.54 0.13 -0.33
CA VAL A 91 -19.45 -1.18 0.35
C VAL A 91 -18.47 -1.12 1.52
N LEU A 92 -17.26 -0.62 1.29
CA LEU A 92 -16.24 -0.55 2.32
C LEU A 92 -16.65 0.35 3.50
N SER A 93 -17.37 1.45 3.23
CA SER A 93 -17.85 2.34 4.28
C SER A 93 -18.83 1.66 5.26
N LYS A 94 -19.56 0.65 4.77
CA LYS A 94 -20.48 -0.14 5.60
C LYS A 94 -19.77 -1.07 6.59
N CYS A 95 -18.46 -1.34 6.41
CA CYS A 95 -17.65 -2.12 7.36
C CYS A 95 -17.44 -1.41 8.71
N ALA A 96 -17.76 -0.12 8.81
CA ALA A 96 -17.55 0.71 10.00
C ALA A 96 -16.09 0.69 10.52
N LYS A 97 -15.13 0.61 9.60
CA LYS A 97 -13.69 0.67 9.88
C LYS A 97 -13.09 1.94 9.30
N PRO A 98 -12.03 2.49 9.90
CA PRO A 98 -11.28 3.57 9.29
C PRO A 98 -10.74 3.13 7.92
N ILE A 99 -10.91 3.98 6.90
CA ILE A 99 -10.41 3.73 5.54
C ILE A 99 -9.35 4.78 5.23
N ILE A 100 -8.19 4.34 4.77
CA ILE A 100 -7.10 5.18 4.27
C ILE A 100 -6.99 4.98 2.76
N PRO A 101 -7.45 5.91 1.92
CA PRO A 101 -7.11 5.92 0.51
C PRO A 101 -5.61 6.07 0.33
N VAL A 102 -4.98 5.18 -0.41
CA VAL A 102 -3.55 5.20 -0.71
C VAL A 102 -3.37 5.39 -2.20
N PHE A 103 -2.94 6.59 -2.60
CA PHE A 103 -2.71 6.92 -4.01
C PHE A 103 -1.34 6.45 -4.45
N ASN A 104 -1.33 5.58 -5.46
CA ASN A 104 -0.12 5.03 -6.08
C ASN A 104 0.07 5.57 -7.51
N PHE A 105 1.29 5.48 -8.04
CA PHE A 105 1.68 5.96 -9.37
C PHE A 105 1.42 7.46 -9.58
N ILE A 106 1.72 8.25 -8.57
CA ILE A 106 1.45 9.70 -8.54
C ILE A 106 2.43 10.52 -9.39
N ALA A 107 3.63 10.00 -9.65
CA ALA A 107 4.66 10.70 -10.43
C ALA A 107 4.13 11.08 -11.83
N ASN A 108 4.20 12.36 -12.16
CA ASN A 108 3.69 12.95 -13.42
C ASN A 108 2.17 12.79 -13.65
N ASN A 109 1.39 12.56 -12.60
CA ASN A 109 -0.06 12.38 -12.67
C ASN A 109 -0.84 13.33 -11.73
N GLU A 110 -0.36 14.56 -11.54
CA GLU A 110 -0.90 15.53 -10.56
C GLU A 110 -2.38 15.87 -10.80
N GLU A 111 -2.78 16.03 -12.06
CA GLU A 111 -4.19 16.29 -12.39
C GLU A 111 -5.09 15.09 -12.07
N ALA A 112 -4.62 13.88 -12.34
CA ALA A 112 -5.35 12.66 -12.01
C ALA A 112 -5.46 12.49 -10.48
N LEU A 113 -4.38 12.72 -9.77
CA LEU A 113 -4.36 12.73 -8.30
C LEU A 113 -5.36 13.73 -7.72
N ALA A 114 -5.42 14.94 -8.27
CA ALA A 114 -6.38 15.95 -7.81
C ALA A 114 -7.84 15.51 -8.03
N ARG A 115 -8.15 14.86 -9.17
CA ARG A 115 -9.48 14.30 -9.42
C ARG A 115 -9.82 13.17 -8.45
N TRP A 116 -8.90 12.25 -8.21
CA TRP A 116 -9.09 11.16 -7.25
C TRP A 116 -9.28 11.66 -5.82
N ARG A 117 -8.52 12.67 -5.40
CA ARG A 117 -8.71 13.32 -4.09
C ARG A 117 -10.10 13.94 -3.96
N GLY A 118 -10.58 14.62 -5.01
CA GLY A 118 -11.94 15.18 -5.05
C GLY A 118 -13.00 14.08 -4.88
N GLN A 119 -12.83 12.96 -5.59
CA GLN A 119 -13.75 11.82 -5.50
C GLN A 119 -13.75 11.18 -4.11
N MET A 120 -12.58 10.98 -3.50
CA MET A 120 -12.50 10.42 -2.15
C MET A 120 -13.11 11.35 -1.11
N ALA A 121 -12.98 12.66 -1.29
CA ALA A 121 -13.61 13.65 -0.41
C ALA A 121 -15.14 13.59 -0.46
N GLU A 122 -15.76 13.28 -1.62
CA GLU A 122 -17.20 13.04 -1.74
C GLU A 122 -17.68 11.86 -0.88
N PHE A 123 -16.81 10.89 -0.59
CA PHE A 123 -17.08 9.77 0.32
C PHE A 123 -16.66 10.03 1.76
N ASN A 124 -16.28 11.26 2.11
CA ASN A 124 -15.72 11.62 3.41
C ASN A 124 -14.41 10.89 3.76
N LEU A 125 -13.68 10.42 2.77
CA LEU A 125 -12.40 9.74 2.93
C LEU A 125 -11.24 10.75 2.81
N PHE A 126 -11.09 11.61 3.82
CA PHE A 126 -10.09 12.68 3.84
C PHE A 126 -8.71 12.23 4.32
N ALA A 127 -8.60 11.06 4.93
CA ALA A 127 -7.37 10.55 5.52
C ALA A 127 -6.41 9.95 4.48
N ALA A 128 -6.43 10.47 3.25
CA ALA A 128 -5.66 9.94 2.14
C ALA A 128 -4.14 10.05 2.33
N LEU A 129 -3.40 9.12 1.74
CA LEU A 129 -1.95 9.03 1.74
C LEU A 129 -1.43 8.92 0.29
N GLU A 130 -0.35 9.61 0.01
CA GLU A 130 0.43 9.42 -1.22
C GLU A 130 1.55 8.41 -0.94
N PHE A 131 1.57 7.33 -1.69
CA PHE A 131 2.58 6.28 -1.53
C PHE A 131 2.95 5.74 -2.91
N ASP A 132 4.05 6.25 -3.48
CA ASP A 132 4.52 5.80 -4.79
C ASP A 132 5.42 4.57 -4.62
N THR A 133 4.94 3.42 -5.07
CA THR A 133 5.69 2.15 -4.98
C THR A 133 6.91 2.10 -5.91
N VAL A 134 7.02 3.01 -6.88
CA VAL A 134 8.16 3.09 -7.80
C VAL A 134 9.34 3.81 -7.14
N ALA A 135 9.07 4.80 -6.31
CA ALA A 135 10.08 5.58 -5.57
C ALA A 135 10.01 5.23 -4.08
N PHE A 136 10.52 4.04 -3.72
CA PHE A 136 10.52 3.61 -2.33
C PHE A 136 11.44 4.49 -1.49
N ASP A 137 10.86 5.20 -0.53
CA ASP A 137 11.58 6.00 0.46
C ASP A 137 11.02 5.73 1.87
N PHE A 138 11.89 5.86 2.88
CA PHE A 138 11.49 5.63 4.26
C PHE A 138 10.48 6.65 4.78
N GLU A 139 10.51 7.88 4.28
CA GLU A 139 9.59 8.93 4.72
C GLU A 139 8.14 8.63 4.31
N SER A 140 7.93 8.00 3.17
CA SER A 140 6.60 7.52 2.75
C SER A 140 6.10 6.38 3.64
N GLU A 141 6.97 5.42 3.97
CA GLU A 141 6.65 4.34 4.90
C GLU A 141 6.33 4.89 6.31
N LYS A 142 7.12 5.83 6.80
CA LYS A 142 6.91 6.49 8.08
C LYS A 142 5.57 7.24 8.13
N ARG A 143 5.22 7.96 7.06
CA ARG A 143 3.92 8.65 6.96
C ARG A 143 2.74 7.68 7.04
N LEU A 144 2.87 6.48 6.44
CA LEU A 144 1.84 5.45 6.59
C LEU A 144 1.65 5.06 8.05
N TYR A 145 2.75 4.73 8.76
CA TYR A 145 2.65 4.35 10.18
C TYR A 145 2.13 5.49 11.06
N GLN A 146 2.52 6.72 10.81
CA GLN A 146 1.99 7.89 11.52
C GLN A 146 0.49 8.10 11.26
N LYS A 147 0.02 7.81 10.05
CA LYS A 147 -1.40 7.84 9.73
C LYS A 147 -2.15 6.75 10.51
N LEU A 148 -1.59 5.54 10.57
CA LEU A 148 -2.15 4.45 11.40
C LEU A 148 -2.19 4.84 12.88
N GLN A 149 -1.13 5.45 13.44
CA GLN A 149 -1.11 5.96 14.82
C GLN A 149 -2.24 6.95 15.10
N SER A 150 -2.57 7.82 14.12
CA SER A 150 -3.63 8.81 14.28
C SER A 150 -5.05 8.22 14.31
N LEU A 151 -5.22 7.00 13.79
CA LEU A 151 -6.51 6.30 13.71
C LEU A 151 -6.63 5.20 14.76
N LEU A 152 -5.51 4.64 15.20
CA LEU A 152 -5.44 3.48 16.10
C LEU A 152 -4.75 3.88 17.42
N GLU A 153 -5.33 4.82 18.13
CA GLU A 153 -4.78 5.38 19.38
C GLU A 153 -4.33 4.30 20.40
N PRO A 154 -5.06 3.19 20.62
CA PRO A 154 -4.62 2.13 21.53
C PRO A 154 -3.31 1.45 21.12
N HIS A 155 -2.92 1.53 19.85
CA HIS A 155 -1.72 0.91 19.28
C HIS A 155 -0.58 1.90 19.04
N TYR A 156 -0.70 3.14 19.54
CA TYR A 156 0.25 4.23 19.28
C TYR A 156 1.69 3.83 19.62
N GLU A 157 1.94 3.33 20.84
CA GLU A 157 3.28 2.97 21.31
C GLU A 157 3.90 1.81 20.50
N ALA A 158 3.08 0.82 20.13
CA ALA A 158 3.52 -0.29 19.32
C ALA A 158 3.94 0.16 17.91
N LEU A 159 3.13 1.05 17.30
CA LEU A 159 3.44 1.64 15.99
C LEU A 159 4.65 2.58 16.06
N GLN A 160 4.85 3.32 17.18
CA GLN A 160 6.06 4.12 17.38
C GLN A 160 7.30 3.24 17.43
N SER A 161 7.26 2.14 18.17
CA SER A 161 8.34 1.16 18.23
C SER A 161 8.67 0.57 16.85
N LEU A 162 7.65 0.37 16.01
CA LEU A 162 7.84 -0.08 14.63
C LEU A 162 8.54 0.98 13.79
N ILE A 163 8.13 2.25 13.89
CA ILE A 163 8.77 3.37 13.18
C ILE A 163 10.26 3.45 13.55
N ASP A 164 10.57 3.45 14.84
CA ASP A 164 11.94 3.57 15.34
C ASP A 164 12.80 2.39 14.84
N TYR A 165 12.29 1.18 14.93
CA TYR A 165 12.97 -0.03 14.44
C TYR A 165 13.21 0.01 12.91
N ARG A 166 12.22 0.43 12.13
CA ARG A 166 12.36 0.58 10.66
C ARG A 166 13.36 1.66 10.30
N GLN A 167 13.39 2.75 11.04
CA GLN A 167 14.37 3.82 10.85
C GLN A 167 15.80 3.31 11.08
N GLU A 168 16.06 2.58 12.17
CA GLU A 168 17.37 1.99 12.45
C GLU A 168 17.84 1.05 11.33
N ILE A 169 16.92 0.19 10.83
CA ILE A 169 17.22 -0.70 9.70
C ILE A 169 17.60 0.13 8.46
N TRP A 170 16.80 1.15 8.12
CA TRP A 170 17.04 1.99 6.96
C TRP A 170 18.39 2.71 7.02
N GLU A 171 18.71 3.29 8.18
CA GLU A 171 20.01 3.94 8.42
C GLU A 171 21.18 2.96 8.32
N SER A 172 21.02 1.75 8.84
CA SER A 172 22.02 0.69 8.75
C SER A 172 22.28 0.27 7.31
N LEU A 173 21.21 0.03 6.54
CA LEU A 173 21.29 -0.33 5.12
C LEU A 173 21.93 0.79 4.29
N SER A 174 21.53 2.04 4.53
CA SER A 174 22.09 3.21 3.85
C SER A 174 23.59 3.36 4.10
N ARG A 175 24.04 3.19 5.35
CA ARG A 175 25.45 3.19 5.71
C ARG A 175 26.23 2.05 5.03
N ALA A 176 25.66 0.84 5.04
CA ALA A 176 26.29 -0.31 4.38
C ALA A 176 26.42 -0.10 2.87
N ALA A 177 25.38 0.44 2.21
CA ALA A 177 25.41 0.77 0.79
C ALA A 177 26.47 1.84 0.47
N ALA A 178 26.51 2.92 1.26
CA ALA A 178 27.50 3.98 1.10
C ALA A 178 28.94 3.45 1.27
N GLN A 179 29.16 2.57 2.23
CA GLN A 179 30.47 1.94 2.43
C GLN A 179 30.88 1.07 1.23
N ARG A 180 29.95 0.28 0.68
CA ARG A 180 30.21 -0.54 -0.52
C ARG A 180 30.55 0.31 -1.74
N ILE A 181 29.82 1.40 -1.96
CA ILE A 181 30.11 2.34 -3.03
C ILE A 181 31.50 2.95 -2.83
N PHE A 182 31.86 3.35 -1.61
CA PHE A 182 33.15 3.91 -1.30
C PHE A 182 34.29 2.90 -1.56
N GLU A 183 34.14 1.65 -1.13
CA GLU A 183 35.10 0.56 -1.37
C GLU A 183 35.31 0.36 -2.88
N LEU A 184 34.22 0.27 -3.67
CA LEU A 184 34.29 0.14 -5.13
C LEU A 184 35.01 1.32 -5.77
N LEU A 185 34.67 2.55 -5.39
CA LEU A 185 35.33 3.75 -5.93
C LEU A 185 36.83 3.76 -5.59
N LYS A 186 37.20 3.32 -4.40
CA LYS A 186 38.60 3.18 -3.99
C LYS A 186 39.34 2.13 -4.83
N GLU A 187 38.74 0.98 -5.07
CA GLU A 187 39.30 -0.07 -5.91
C GLU A 187 39.51 0.44 -7.34
N VAL A 188 38.51 1.10 -7.93
CA VAL A 188 38.58 1.67 -9.28
C VAL A 188 39.68 2.75 -9.34
N ALA A 189 39.74 3.66 -8.36
CA ALA A 189 40.74 4.71 -8.34
C ALA A 189 42.17 4.19 -8.14
N CYS A 190 42.35 3.06 -7.45
CA CYS A 190 43.63 2.41 -7.23
C CYS A 190 44.00 1.39 -8.28
N TYR A 191 43.12 1.14 -9.25
CA TYR A 191 43.36 0.14 -10.30
C TYR A 191 44.57 0.54 -11.15
N ARG A 192 45.58 -0.34 -11.21
CA ARG A 192 46.78 -0.17 -12.04
C ARG A 192 46.93 -1.40 -12.92
N ARG A 193 46.95 -1.20 -14.24
CA ARG A 193 47.28 -2.23 -15.20
C ARG A 193 48.75 -2.08 -15.59
N VAL A 194 49.55 -3.10 -15.37
CA VAL A 194 50.94 -3.16 -15.90
C VAL A 194 50.81 -3.62 -17.35
N MET A 195 51.28 -2.81 -18.29
CA MET A 195 51.32 -3.18 -19.69
C MET A 195 52.80 -3.52 -20.04
N ASP A 196 53.03 -4.70 -20.60
CA ASP A 196 54.34 -5.06 -21.10
C ASP A 196 54.69 -4.20 -22.32
N ALA A 197 55.84 -3.58 -22.28
CA ALA A 197 56.29 -2.66 -23.34
C ALA A 197 56.64 -3.32 -24.68
N GLU A 198 56.54 -4.66 -24.75
CA GLU A 198 56.90 -5.42 -25.96
C GLU A 198 55.76 -5.64 -26.94
N SER A 199 54.54 -5.35 -26.63
CA SER A 199 53.40 -5.44 -27.57
C SER A 199 53.16 -4.08 -28.24
N GLY A 200 53.63 -3.92 -29.46
CA GLY A 200 53.53 -2.68 -30.24
C GLY A 200 52.13 -2.23 -30.69
N ASN A 201 51.08 -2.52 -29.91
CA ASN A 201 49.70 -2.12 -30.19
C ASN A 201 49.05 -1.29 -29.08
N SER A 202 49.84 -0.58 -28.33
CA SER A 202 49.37 0.10 -27.10
C SER A 202 48.50 1.35 -27.31
N VAL A 203 48.33 1.87 -28.52
CA VAL A 203 47.60 3.13 -28.75
C VAL A 203 46.11 2.90 -29.12
N GLN A 204 45.75 1.76 -29.65
CA GLN A 204 44.34 1.48 -30.03
C GLN A 204 43.45 0.98 -28.89
N GLU A 205 44.04 0.41 -27.81
CA GLU A 205 43.26 -0.09 -26.67
C GLU A 205 42.88 1.03 -25.66
N MET A 206 43.47 2.19 -25.72
CA MET A 206 43.12 3.32 -24.82
C MET A 206 41.91 4.14 -25.28
N GLN A 207 41.33 3.87 -26.43
CA GLN A 207 40.16 4.61 -26.97
C GLN A 207 38.81 3.95 -26.72
N HIS A 208 38.75 2.83 -25.99
CA HIS A 208 37.52 2.08 -25.71
C HIS A 208 37.24 1.91 -24.20
N PHE A 209 37.50 2.95 -23.41
CA PHE A 209 36.98 3.04 -22.02
C PHE A 209 36.35 4.39 -21.79
#